data_11e5c85ab3c8673f4940856b3d76e51a
#
_entry.id   11e5c85ab3c8673f4940856b3d76e51a
#
_cell.length_a   1.000
_cell.length_b   1.000
_cell.length_c   1.000
_cell.angle_alpha   90.00
_cell.angle_beta   90.00
_cell.angle_gamma   90.00
#
_symmetry.space_group_name_H-M   'P 1'
#
loop_
_entity.id
_entity.type
_entity.pdbx_description
1 polymer ?
#
loop_
_entity_poly.entity_id
_entity_poly.type
_entity_poly.pdbx_seq_one_letter_code
_entity_poly.pdbx_strand_id
1 'polypeptide(L)'
;MDLLSRMKVQVIFSRNNLLAVASCVFGGMYVNVGVQHFTDTAWFEPIVPAVLGDPTFWVLITGVMEIAIGVGLILPWTRRHAAL
;
A
#
# COMPACT_ATOMS: atom_id res chain seq x y z
N MET A 1 12.06 33.88 7.43
CA MET A 1 10.75 33.21 7.32
C MET A 1 9.84 33.77 8.41
N ASP A 2 8.65 34.26 8.06
CA ASP A 2 7.73 34.80 9.04
C ASP A 2 7.02 33.71 9.85
N LEU A 3 6.27 34.13 10.88
CA LEU A 3 5.56 33.18 11.75
C LEU A 3 4.56 32.32 10.97
N LEU A 4 3.83 32.94 10.04
CA LEU A 4 2.82 32.24 9.25
C LEU A 4 3.46 31.15 8.37
N SER A 5 4.58 31.44 7.72
CA SER A 5 5.32 30.47 6.91
C SER A 5 5.85 29.32 7.77
N ARG A 6 6.33 29.60 8.98
CA ARG A 6 6.78 28.58 9.93
C ARG A 6 5.64 27.65 10.35
N MET A 7 4.47 28.23 10.61
CA MET A 7 3.28 27.45 10.97
C MET A 7 2.85 26.55 9.83
N LYS A 8 2.85 27.02 8.58
CA LYS A 8 2.52 26.22 7.41
C LYS A 8 3.51 25.06 7.22
N VAL A 9 4.80 25.31 7.38
CA VAL A 9 5.83 24.27 7.30
C VAL A 9 5.60 23.20 8.37
N GLN A 10 5.30 23.61 9.61
CA GLN A 10 5.02 22.66 10.70
C GLN A 10 3.79 21.80 10.42
N VAL A 11 2.73 22.37 9.84
CA VAL A 11 1.53 21.61 9.47
C VAL A 11 1.86 20.59 8.40
N ILE A 12 2.60 20.98 7.35
CA ILE A 12 2.97 20.06 6.26
C ILE A 12 3.86 18.92 6.77
N PHE A 13 4.83 19.23 7.66
CA PHE A 13 5.78 18.23 8.17
C PHE A 13 5.39 17.69 9.54
N SER A 14 4.13 17.88 9.99
CA SER A 14 3.67 17.28 11.22
C SER A 14 3.71 15.74 11.11
N ARG A 15 3.85 15.07 12.27
CA ARG A 15 3.86 13.60 12.32
C ARG A 15 2.63 12.99 11.62
N ASN A 16 1.44 13.56 11.86
CA ASN A 16 0.21 13.04 11.26
C ASN A 16 0.22 13.18 9.73
N ASN A 17 0.71 14.32 9.21
CA ASN A 17 0.79 14.54 7.77
C ASN A 17 1.83 13.65 7.12
N LEU A 18 2.99 13.44 7.76
CA LEU A 18 4.02 12.53 7.26
C LEU A 18 3.51 11.10 7.23
N LEU A 19 2.81 10.66 8.28
CA LEU A 19 2.21 9.34 8.32
C LEU A 19 1.15 9.17 7.24
N ALA A 20 0.32 10.20 7.01
CA ALA A 20 -0.69 10.17 5.96
C ALA A 20 -0.06 10.06 4.57
N VAL A 21 0.97 10.85 4.29
CA VAL A 21 1.69 10.80 3.02
C VAL A 21 2.34 9.44 2.82
N ALA A 22 3.07 8.95 3.84
CA ALA A 22 3.73 7.65 3.76
C ALA A 22 2.70 6.53 3.53
N SER A 23 1.58 6.56 4.25
CA SER A 23 0.53 5.55 4.08
C SER A 23 -0.09 5.60 2.69
N CYS A 24 -0.29 6.78 2.12
CA CYS A 24 -0.82 6.90 0.77
C CYS A 24 0.19 6.43 -0.28
N VAL A 25 1.47 6.71 -0.10
CA VAL A 25 2.52 6.25 -1.02
C VAL A 25 2.61 4.72 -0.98
N PHE A 26 2.75 4.14 0.20
CA PHE A 26 2.82 2.68 0.33
C PHE A 26 1.52 2.01 -0.09
N GLY A 27 0.38 2.59 0.26
CA GLY A 27 -0.92 2.09 -0.16
C GLY A 27 -1.07 2.07 -1.67
N GLY A 28 -0.65 3.14 -2.34
CA GLY A 28 -0.65 3.22 -3.80
C GLY A 28 0.26 2.17 -4.44
N MET A 29 1.44 1.92 -3.85
CA MET A 29 2.36 0.88 -4.31
C MET A 29 1.73 -0.51 -4.15
N TYR A 30 1.11 -0.80 -3.02
CA TYR A 30 0.43 -2.07 -2.78
C TYR A 30 -0.71 -2.29 -3.76
N VAL A 31 -1.53 -1.26 -4.01
CA VAL A 31 -2.61 -1.37 -5.00
C VAL A 31 -2.04 -1.63 -6.39
N ASN A 32 -1.00 -0.89 -6.80
CA ASN A 32 -0.39 -1.06 -8.10
C ASN A 32 0.17 -2.47 -8.29
N VAL A 33 0.94 -2.96 -7.32
CA VAL A 33 1.52 -4.32 -7.38
C VAL A 33 0.42 -5.38 -7.32
N GLY A 34 -0.60 -5.17 -6.48
CA GLY A 34 -1.74 -6.08 -6.40
C GLY A 34 -2.50 -6.18 -7.71
N VAL A 35 -2.71 -5.07 -8.41
CA VAL A 35 -3.33 -5.06 -9.74
C VAL A 35 -2.45 -5.83 -10.74
N GLN A 36 -1.13 -5.68 -10.67
CA GLN A 36 -0.21 -6.42 -11.55
C GLN A 36 -0.30 -7.92 -11.36
N HIS A 37 -0.70 -8.41 -10.19
CA HIS A 37 -0.94 -9.84 -9.97
C HIS A 37 -2.04 -10.38 -10.88
N PHE A 38 -2.98 -9.53 -11.30
CA PHE A 38 -4.05 -9.90 -12.22
C PHE A 38 -3.69 -9.64 -13.68
N THR A 39 -2.96 -8.56 -13.96
CA THR A 39 -2.61 -8.16 -15.33
C THR A 39 -1.37 -8.86 -15.86
N ASP A 40 -0.47 -9.28 -14.97
CA ASP A 40 0.78 -9.96 -15.31
C ASP A 40 1.01 -11.15 -14.38
N THR A 41 0.01 -11.99 -14.26
CA THR A 41 -0.02 -13.14 -13.32
C THR A 41 1.17 -14.06 -13.53
N ALA A 42 1.51 -14.37 -14.78
CA ALA A 42 2.57 -15.30 -15.12
C ALA A 42 3.95 -14.84 -14.60
N TRP A 43 4.17 -13.54 -14.49
CA TRP A 43 5.43 -13.01 -13.99
C TRP A 43 5.65 -13.36 -12.51
N PHE A 44 4.56 -13.44 -11.73
CA PHE A 44 4.63 -13.73 -10.28
C PHE A 44 4.64 -15.23 -9.98
N GLU A 45 4.14 -16.07 -10.90
CA GLU A 45 3.95 -17.50 -10.64
C GLU A 45 5.23 -18.23 -10.23
N PRO A 46 6.42 -17.94 -10.84
CA PRO A 46 7.66 -18.63 -10.44
C PRO A 46 8.11 -18.35 -9.01
N ILE A 47 7.59 -17.29 -8.40
CA ILE A 47 7.93 -16.92 -7.00
C ILE A 47 7.23 -17.86 -6.01
N VAL A 48 6.11 -18.46 -6.40
CA VAL A 48 5.33 -19.35 -5.52
C VAL A 48 6.04 -20.68 -5.38
N PRO A 49 6.33 -21.12 -4.13
CA PRO A 49 6.94 -22.44 -3.91
C PRO A 49 6.05 -23.57 -4.42
N ALA A 50 6.67 -24.56 -5.07
CA ALA A 50 5.94 -25.69 -5.65
C ALA A 50 5.12 -26.46 -4.62
N VAL A 51 5.57 -26.49 -3.36
CA VAL A 51 4.89 -27.18 -2.26
C VAL A 51 3.49 -26.62 -1.97
N LEU A 52 3.23 -25.37 -2.36
CA LEU A 52 1.95 -24.71 -2.13
C LEU A 52 0.89 -25.08 -3.18
N GLY A 53 1.26 -25.81 -4.24
CA GLY A 53 0.32 -26.24 -5.27
C GLY A 53 0.21 -25.24 -6.43
N ASP A 54 -1.03 -24.90 -6.83
CA ASP A 54 -1.29 -24.07 -7.99
C ASP A 54 -0.78 -22.65 -7.80
N PRO A 55 0.25 -22.22 -8.54
CA PRO A 55 0.79 -20.86 -8.40
C PRO A 55 -0.19 -19.77 -8.80
N THR A 56 -1.05 -20.00 -9.78
CA THR A 56 -2.04 -19.02 -10.21
C THR A 56 -2.99 -18.66 -9.07
N PHE A 57 -3.47 -19.66 -8.33
CA PHE A 57 -4.34 -19.43 -7.17
C PHE A 57 -3.67 -18.51 -6.15
N TRP A 58 -2.42 -18.78 -5.80
CA TRP A 58 -1.70 -17.99 -4.79
C TRP A 58 -1.40 -16.57 -5.26
N VAL A 59 -1.05 -16.40 -6.54
CA VAL A 59 -0.80 -15.07 -7.10
C VAL A 59 -2.08 -14.23 -7.05
N LEU A 60 -3.21 -14.79 -7.44
CA LEU A 60 -4.47 -14.05 -7.45
C LEU A 60 -4.93 -13.70 -6.03
N ILE A 61 -4.84 -14.64 -5.08
CA ILE A 61 -5.28 -14.39 -3.71
C ILE A 61 -4.39 -13.36 -3.00
N THR A 62 -3.08 -13.42 -3.21
CA THR A 62 -2.17 -12.42 -2.65
C THR A 62 -2.37 -11.06 -3.30
N GLY A 63 -2.71 -11.02 -4.58
CA GLY A 63 -3.07 -9.77 -5.26
C GLY A 63 -4.28 -9.10 -4.62
N VAL A 64 -5.33 -9.86 -4.31
CA VAL A 64 -6.51 -9.35 -3.60
C VAL A 64 -6.11 -8.81 -2.23
N MET A 65 -5.29 -9.55 -1.48
CA MET A 65 -4.82 -9.12 -0.17
C MET A 65 -4.01 -7.84 -0.25
N GLU A 66 -3.13 -7.71 -1.23
CA GLU A 66 -2.32 -6.50 -1.41
C GLU A 66 -3.17 -5.29 -1.76
N ILE A 67 -4.17 -5.44 -2.62
CA ILE A 67 -5.10 -4.36 -2.95
C ILE A 67 -5.87 -3.94 -1.70
N ALA A 68 -6.35 -4.90 -0.92
CA ALA A 68 -7.08 -4.61 0.32
C ALA A 68 -6.21 -3.86 1.32
N ILE A 69 -4.96 -4.29 1.51
CA ILE A 69 -4.00 -3.60 2.39
C ILE A 69 -3.73 -2.19 1.87
N GLY A 70 -3.50 -2.05 0.57
CA GLY A 70 -3.21 -0.76 -0.05
C GLY A 70 -4.36 0.22 0.11
N VAL A 71 -5.58 -0.21 -0.14
CA VAL A 71 -6.78 0.61 0.06
C VAL A 71 -6.93 0.99 1.53
N GLY A 72 -6.70 0.03 2.45
CA GLY A 72 -6.76 0.28 3.88
C GLY A 72 -5.76 1.33 4.35
N LEU A 73 -4.58 1.38 3.74
CA LEU A 73 -3.57 2.41 4.05
C LEU A 73 -3.94 3.78 3.51
N ILE A 74 -4.65 3.85 2.39
CA ILE A 74 -5.05 5.11 1.76
C ILE A 74 -6.23 5.75 2.48
N LEU A 75 -7.21 4.95 2.89
CA LEU A 75 -8.43 5.47 3.50
C LEU A 75 -8.16 6.00 4.91
N PRO A 76 -8.57 7.25 5.23
CA PRO A 76 -8.25 7.86 6.54
C PRO A 76 -8.77 7.08 7.74
N TRP A 77 -9.96 6.47 7.62
CA TRP A 77 -10.58 5.78 8.77
C TRP A 77 -10.05 4.36 9.00
N THR A 78 -9.37 3.75 8.02
CA THR A 78 -8.80 2.40 8.14
C THR A 78 -7.29 2.40 8.23
N ARG A 79 -6.64 3.49 7.82
CA ARG A 79 -5.16 3.62 7.80
C ARG A 79 -4.52 3.23 9.11
N ARG A 80 -5.12 3.63 10.21
CA ARG A 80 -4.62 3.38 11.55
C ARG A 80 -4.50 1.89 11.85
N HIS A 81 -5.49 1.10 11.42
CA HIS A 81 -5.51 -0.34 11.62
C HIS A 81 -4.63 -1.08 10.61
N ALA A 82 -4.61 -0.63 9.36
CA ALA A 82 -3.82 -1.25 8.31
C ALA A 82 -2.31 -1.10 8.53
N ALA A 83 -1.89 -0.02 9.21
CA ALA A 83 -0.48 0.26 9.47
C ALA A 83 0.07 -0.38 10.75
N LEU A 84 -0.77 -1.01 11.55
CA LEU A 84 -0.35 -1.64 12.81
C LEU A 84 0.30 -3.01 12.60
#